data_668977854aeb4952c563f2ecba22cc6a
#
_entry.id   668977854aeb4952c563f2ecba22cc6a
#
_cell.length_a   1.000
_cell.length_b   1.000
_cell.length_c   1.000
_cell.angle_alpha   90.00
_cell.angle_beta   90.00
_cell.angle_gamma   90.00
#
_symmetry.space_group_name_H-M   'P 1'
#
loop_
_entity.id
_entity.type
_entity.pdbx_description
1 polymer ?
#
loop_
_entity_poly.entity_id
_entity_poly.type
_entity_poly.pdbx_seq_one_letter_code
_entity_poly.pdbx_strand_id
1 'polypeptide(L)'
;MTQTHNYDFDYFVIGAGSGGVRSSRIAATLGAKVGIAEYKDIGGTCVNVGCVPKKIMAYAADYHGHFEDAKGYGWDVKAPRNLDWGTFITRKDAEIKRLNGIYDGLLEKAGVTYYSGHASLKDPHTIQIDNTVVTADKILIATGGTPRKDMIPGAEHTLTSDDIFHLKKQPEHILIIGGGYVAVEFAHIFHGMGSKVSLCYRGDLFLRGFDDDIRETLKEEMIKQGIDLHFNCDLAGVEKDKDTLLARMSSGKTVECDTILS
;
A
#
# COMPACT_ATOMS: atom_id res chain seq x y z
N MET A 1 -27.93 1.03 -40.99
CA MET A 1 -28.89 0.96 -39.87
C MET A 1 -28.07 0.61 -38.64
N THR A 2 -27.75 1.59 -37.80
CA THR A 2 -27.12 1.38 -36.49
C THR A 2 -28.15 0.71 -35.59
N GLN A 3 -27.91 -0.55 -35.20
CA GLN A 3 -28.70 -1.17 -34.14
C GLN A 3 -28.52 -0.33 -32.88
N THR A 4 -29.60 0.33 -32.45
CA THR A 4 -29.64 0.97 -31.13
C THR A 4 -29.73 -0.14 -30.07
N HIS A 5 -28.57 -0.61 -29.61
CA HIS A 5 -28.53 -1.47 -28.42
C HIS A 5 -28.91 -0.62 -27.20
N ASN A 6 -29.98 -1.02 -26.53
CA ASN A 6 -30.45 -0.32 -25.33
C ASN A 6 -29.77 -0.97 -24.11
N TYR A 7 -28.54 -0.51 -23.80
CA TYR A 7 -27.79 -0.96 -22.62
C TYR A 7 -28.28 -0.23 -21.37
N ASP A 8 -28.09 -0.85 -20.19
CA ASP A 8 -28.38 -0.21 -18.89
C ASP A 8 -27.51 1.01 -18.65
N PHE A 9 -26.26 0.98 -19.16
CA PHE A 9 -25.26 2.05 -19.03
C PHE A 9 -24.58 2.36 -20.37
N ASP A 10 -24.23 3.61 -20.60
CA ASP A 10 -23.34 4.02 -21.69
C ASP A 10 -21.90 3.60 -21.37
N TYR A 11 -21.53 3.63 -20.08
CA TYR A 11 -20.20 3.33 -19.60
C TYR A 11 -20.23 2.64 -18.24
N PHE A 12 -19.54 1.51 -18.12
CA PHE A 12 -19.43 0.79 -16.85
C PHE A 12 -17.97 0.60 -16.48
N VAL A 13 -17.65 0.78 -15.20
CA VAL A 13 -16.28 0.67 -14.67
C VAL A 13 -16.20 -0.46 -13.67
N ILE A 14 -15.24 -1.37 -13.85
CA ILE A 14 -14.94 -2.44 -12.91
C ILE A 14 -13.72 -2.03 -12.09
N GLY A 15 -13.93 -1.72 -10.81
CA GLY A 15 -12.93 -1.24 -9.86
C GLY A 15 -13.06 0.26 -9.57
N ALA A 16 -13.28 0.61 -8.28
CA ALA A 16 -13.39 1.99 -7.81
C ALA A 16 -12.10 2.51 -7.16
N GLY A 17 -10.95 2.15 -7.74
CA GLY A 17 -9.67 2.76 -7.43
C GLY A 17 -9.48 4.11 -8.14
N SER A 18 -8.24 4.65 -8.10
CA SER A 18 -7.91 5.98 -8.64
C SER A 18 -8.33 6.16 -10.10
N GLY A 19 -8.07 5.15 -10.96
CA GLY A 19 -8.45 5.19 -12.38
C GLY A 19 -9.96 5.10 -12.58
N GLY A 20 -10.62 4.18 -11.86
CA GLY A 20 -12.05 3.95 -11.99
C GLY A 20 -12.90 5.12 -11.50
N VAL A 21 -12.64 5.65 -10.31
CA VAL A 21 -13.35 6.81 -9.77
C VAL A 21 -13.18 8.04 -10.66
N ARG A 22 -11.96 8.30 -11.13
CA ARG A 22 -11.72 9.45 -12.00
C ARG A 22 -12.46 9.33 -13.33
N SER A 23 -12.36 8.17 -14.00
CA SER A 23 -12.97 8.00 -15.33
C SER A 23 -14.50 8.00 -15.26
N SER A 24 -15.09 7.32 -14.26
CA SER A 24 -16.55 7.28 -14.09
C SER A 24 -17.13 8.67 -13.85
N ARG A 25 -16.52 9.45 -12.97
CA ARG A 25 -16.96 10.83 -12.68
C ARG A 25 -16.87 11.73 -13.91
N ILE A 26 -15.76 11.69 -14.64
CA ILE A 26 -15.57 12.51 -15.85
C ILE A 26 -16.62 12.12 -16.89
N ALA A 27 -16.82 10.84 -17.16
CA ALA A 27 -17.81 10.38 -18.12
C ALA A 27 -19.23 10.83 -17.73
N ALA A 28 -19.60 10.71 -16.46
CA ALA A 28 -20.90 11.17 -15.96
C ALA A 28 -21.09 12.68 -16.10
N THR A 29 -20.06 13.49 -15.82
CA THR A 29 -20.13 14.96 -16.02
C THR A 29 -20.27 15.38 -17.48
N LEU A 30 -19.89 14.50 -18.42
CA LEU A 30 -20.07 14.68 -19.86
C LEU A 30 -21.44 14.16 -20.37
N GLY A 31 -22.31 13.70 -19.47
CA GLY A 31 -23.67 13.29 -19.77
C GLY A 31 -23.88 11.80 -19.99
N ALA A 32 -22.85 10.96 -19.83
CA ALA A 32 -22.98 9.52 -19.92
C ALA A 32 -23.74 8.94 -18.71
N LYS A 33 -24.56 7.94 -18.91
CA LYS A 33 -25.12 7.10 -17.85
C LYS A 33 -24.08 6.09 -17.40
N VAL A 34 -23.52 6.27 -16.20
CA VAL A 34 -22.35 5.53 -15.72
C VAL A 34 -22.66 4.64 -14.53
N GLY A 35 -22.19 3.38 -14.59
CA GLY A 35 -22.13 2.46 -13.47
C GLY A 35 -20.68 2.16 -13.08
N ILE A 36 -20.45 1.85 -11.79
CA ILE A 36 -19.16 1.41 -11.27
C ILE A 36 -19.35 0.33 -10.21
N ALA A 37 -18.49 -0.69 -10.21
CA ALA A 37 -18.50 -1.75 -9.20
C ALA A 37 -17.17 -1.84 -8.47
N GLU A 38 -17.23 -2.10 -7.13
CA GLU A 38 -16.07 -2.35 -6.28
C GLU A 38 -16.42 -3.43 -5.25
N TYR A 39 -15.52 -4.37 -5.02
CA TYR A 39 -15.73 -5.48 -4.07
C TYR A 39 -15.00 -5.30 -2.72
N LYS A 40 -14.10 -4.33 -2.66
CA LYS A 40 -13.39 -3.91 -1.44
C LYS A 40 -13.79 -2.49 -1.07
N ASP A 41 -12.83 -1.74 -0.57
CA ASP A 41 -13.03 -0.36 -0.16
C ASP A 41 -12.83 0.61 -1.34
N ILE A 42 -13.76 1.55 -1.49
CA ILE A 42 -13.70 2.61 -2.49
C ILE A 42 -12.43 3.47 -2.30
N GLY A 43 -11.84 3.94 -3.40
CA GLY A 43 -10.58 4.67 -3.41
C GLY A 43 -9.37 3.81 -3.79
N GLY A 44 -9.53 2.46 -3.75
CA GLY A 44 -8.53 1.48 -4.17
C GLY A 44 -7.24 1.55 -3.36
N THR A 45 -6.16 1.00 -3.91
CA THR A 45 -4.84 0.90 -3.26
C THR A 45 -4.35 2.23 -2.70
N CYS A 46 -4.41 3.30 -3.47
CA CYS A 46 -3.84 4.60 -3.05
C CYS A 46 -4.47 5.12 -1.75
N VAL A 47 -5.78 5.03 -1.60
CA VAL A 47 -6.50 5.52 -0.42
C VAL A 47 -6.36 4.56 0.76
N ASN A 48 -6.50 3.26 0.53
CA ASN A 48 -6.69 2.28 1.60
C ASN A 48 -5.39 1.62 2.07
N VAL A 49 -4.51 1.23 1.14
CA VAL A 49 -3.28 0.45 1.41
C VAL A 49 -2.09 0.94 0.57
N GLY A 50 -1.96 2.25 0.39
CA GLY A 50 -0.92 2.83 -0.46
C GLY A 50 -0.56 4.25 -0.08
N CYS A 51 -0.73 5.19 -1.02
CA CYS A 51 -0.23 6.55 -0.93
C CYS A 51 -0.63 7.29 0.36
N VAL A 52 -1.91 7.20 0.73
CA VAL A 52 -2.44 7.97 1.88
C VAL A 52 -1.96 7.41 3.21
N PRO A 53 -2.21 6.13 3.56
CA PRO A 53 -1.75 5.60 4.82
C PRO A 53 -0.22 5.60 4.92
N LYS A 54 0.52 5.35 3.83
CA LYS A 54 1.97 5.45 3.80
C LYS A 54 2.44 6.85 4.17
N LYS A 55 1.82 7.89 3.62
CA LYS A 55 2.22 9.28 3.91
C LYS A 55 1.90 9.69 5.35
N ILE A 56 0.78 9.22 5.91
CA ILE A 56 0.46 9.40 7.32
C ILE A 56 1.54 8.74 8.20
N MET A 57 1.97 7.51 7.85
CA MET A 57 3.03 6.81 8.56
C MET A 57 4.38 7.53 8.45
N ALA A 58 4.73 8.04 7.26
CA ALA A 58 5.97 8.79 7.04
C ALA A 58 6.00 10.06 7.91
N TYR A 59 4.91 10.84 7.94
CA TYR A 59 4.84 12.01 8.82
C TYR A 59 4.96 11.67 10.30
N ALA A 60 4.38 10.54 10.74
CA ALA A 60 4.53 10.10 12.12
C ALA A 60 5.97 9.69 12.45
N ALA A 61 6.68 9.07 11.49
CA ALA A 61 8.09 8.69 11.62
C ALA A 61 9.02 9.90 11.75
N ASP A 62 8.74 10.97 11.00
CA ASP A 62 9.55 12.20 11.02
C ASP A 62 9.54 12.92 12.38
N TYR A 63 8.47 12.76 13.17
CA TYR A 63 8.40 13.40 14.50
C TYR A 63 9.52 12.98 15.44
N HIS A 64 10.05 11.77 15.34
CA HIS A 64 11.17 11.33 16.16
C HIS A 64 12.40 12.23 15.95
N GLY A 65 12.77 12.49 14.71
CA GLY A 65 13.85 13.41 14.36
C GLY A 65 13.52 14.87 14.78
N HIS A 66 12.31 15.32 14.49
CA HIS A 66 11.87 16.68 14.86
C HIS A 66 11.95 16.95 16.36
N PHE A 67 11.69 15.97 17.20
CA PHE A 67 11.84 16.15 18.68
C PHE A 67 13.30 16.30 19.10
N GLU A 68 14.23 15.63 18.43
CA GLU A 68 15.66 15.85 18.69
C GLU A 68 16.13 17.21 18.16
N ASP A 69 15.73 17.58 16.95
CA ASP A 69 16.07 18.87 16.32
C ASP A 69 15.52 20.06 17.12
N ALA A 70 14.33 19.94 17.67
CA ALA A 70 13.66 20.99 18.43
C ALA A 70 14.51 21.52 19.59
N LYS A 71 15.33 20.67 20.22
CA LYS A 71 16.28 21.07 21.30
C LYS A 71 17.32 22.07 20.78
N GLY A 72 17.80 21.89 19.53
CA GLY A 72 18.73 22.81 18.88
C GLY A 72 18.16 24.22 18.65
N TYR A 73 16.83 24.33 18.57
CA TYR A 73 16.10 25.58 18.45
C TYR A 73 15.62 26.16 19.81
N GLY A 74 16.02 25.57 20.93
CA GLY A 74 15.68 26.06 22.26
C GLY A 74 14.30 25.60 22.77
N TRP A 75 13.64 24.62 22.14
CA TRP A 75 12.40 24.04 22.64
C TRP A 75 12.69 23.01 23.72
N ASP A 76 12.07 23.14 24.88
CA ASP A 76 12.13 22.13 25.97
C ASP A 76 11.11 21.02 25.67
N VAL A 77 11.47 20.14 24.75
CA VAL A 77 10.64 19.00 24.38
C VAL A 77 11.05 17.78 25.22
N LYS A 78 10.25 17.46 26.22
CA LYS A 78 10.32 16.18 26.97
C LYS A 78 9.54 15.13 26.19
N ALA A 79 10.07 14.69 25.06
CA ALA A 79 9.39 13.71 24.21
C ALA A 79 9.38 12.33 24.87
N PRO A 80 8.22 11.70 25.06
CA PRO A 80 8.16 10.26 25.22
C PRO A 80 8.73 9.63 23.95
N ARG A 81 9.71 8.74 24.09
CA ARG A 81 10.34 8.08 22.93
C ARG A 81 9.50 6.92 22.37
N ASN A 82 8.33 6.68 22.93
CA ASN A 82 7.49 5.54 22.57
C ASN A 82 6.26 6.02 21.82
N LEU A 83 6.12 5.55 20.59
CA LEU A 83 4.90 5.69 19.80
C LEU A 83 3.81 4.79 20.42
N ASP A 84 2.65 5.34 20.76
CA ASP A 84 1.46 4.55 21.02
C ASP A 84 0.89 4.05 19.68
N TRP A 85 1.35 2.85 19.28
CA TRP A 85 0.97 2.22 18.02
C TRP A 85 -0.54 2.03 17.88
N GLY A 86 -1.21 1.60 18.95
CA GLY A 86 -2.65 1.38 18.95
C GLY A 86 -3.43 2.66 18.66
N THR A 87 -3.08 3.74 19.35
CA THR A 87 -3.66 5.07 19.10
C THR A 87 -3.36 5.56 17.69
N PHE A 88 -2.13 5.40 17.21
CA PHE A 88 -1.73 5.81 15.87
C PHE A 88 -2.54 5.08 14.79
N ILE A 89 -2.60 3.74 14.82
CA ILE A 89 -3.36 2.94 13.85
C ILE A 89 -4.84 3.31 13.88
N THR A 90 -5.44 3.45 15.06
CA THR A 90 -6.86 3.84 15.20
C THR A 90 -7.15 5.17 14.51
N ARG A 91 -6.28 6.17 14.69
CA ARG A 91 -6.44 7.50 14.07
C ARG A 91 -6.22 7.45 12.56
N LYS A 92 -5.21 6.71 12.09
CA LYS A 92 -4.98 6.47 10.67
C LYS A 92 -6.20 5.81 10.01
N ASP A 93 -6.74 4.75 10.61
CA ASP A 93 -7.90 4.04 10.07
C ASP A 93 -9.16 4.93 10.03
N ALA A 94 -9.36 5.78 11.05
CA ALA A 94 -10.44 6.77 11.05
C ALA A 94 -10.32 7.76 9.89
N GLU A 95 -9.10 8.23 9.56
CA GLU A 95 -8.87 9.11 8.42
C GLU A 95 -9.13 8.40 7.08
N ILE A 96 -8.69 7.16 6.92
CA ILE A 96 -8.98 6.37 5.71
C ILE A 96 -10.48 6.19 5.53
N LYS A 97 -11.21 5.83 6.60
CA LYS A 97 -12.66 5.71 6.57
C LYS A 97 -13.37 7.03 6.19
N ARG A 98 -12.88 8.15 6.71
CA ARG A 98 -13.39 9.49 6.34
C ARG A 98 -13.21 9.74 4.84
N LEU A 99 -12.05 9.37 4.29
CA LEU A 99 -11.78 9.51 2.86
C LEU A 99 -12.67 8.61 2.01
N ASN A 100 -12.91 7.35 2.41
CA ASN A 100 -13.85 6.49 1.70
C ASN A 100 -15.23 7.17 1.57
N GLY A 101 -15.76 7.75 2.64
CA GLY A 101 -17.03 8.51 2.58
C GLY A 101 -16.97 9.73 1.64
N ILE A 102 -15.82 10.39 1.50
CA ILE A 102 -15.64 11.46 0.51
C ILE A 102 -15.74 10.90 -0.91
N TYR A 103 -15.10 9.75 -1.18
CA TYR A 103 -15.15 9.11 -2.49
C TYR A 103 -16.55 8.65 -2.87
N ASP A 104 -17.32 8.10 -1.91
CA ASP A 104 -18.76 7.79 -2.09
C ASP A 104 -19.53 9.04 -2.51
N GLY A 105 -19.40 10.12 -1.74
CA GLY A 105 -20.07 11.39 -2.04
C GLY A 105 -19.63 12.02 -3.38
N LEU A 106 -18.43 11.76 -3.84
CA LEU A 106 -17.95 12.21 -5.15
C LEU A 106 -18.63 11.46 -6.31
N LEU A 107 -18.86 10.16 -6.17
CA LEU A 107 -19.58 9.36 -7.16
C LEU A 107 -21.06 9.74 -7.18
N GLU A 108 -21.68 9.83 -6.00
CA GLU A 108 -23.08 10.24 -5.85
C GLU A 108 -23.36 11.60 -6.50
N LYS A 109 -22.55 12.62 -6.17
CA LYS A 109 -22.67 13.98 -6.75
C LYS A 109 -22.51 14.01 -8.27
N ALA A 110 -21.75 13.09 -8.81
CA ALA A 110 -21.56 12.98 -10.27
C ALA A 110 -22.72 12.18 -10.94
N GLY A 111 -23.63 11.58 -10.18
CA GLY A 111 -24.70 10.75 -10.71
C GLY A 111 -24.25 9.36 -11.16
N VAL A 112 -23.13 8.86 -10.64
CA VAL A 112 -22.62 7.52 -10.94
C VAL A 112 -23.36 6.49 -10.09
N THR A 113 -23.89 5.44 -10.71
CA THR A 113 -24.51 4.32 -10.00
C THR A 113 -23.42 3.39 -9.44
N TYR A 114 -23.31 3.29 -8.12
CA TYR A 114 -22.34 2.45 -7.44
C TYR A 114 -22.90 1.09 -7.05
N TYR A 115 -22.14 0.03 -7.32
CA TYR A 115 -22.44 -1.35 -6.92
C TYR A 115 -21.31 -1.84 -6.01
N SER A 116 -21.66 -2.20 -4.78
CA SER A 116 -20.75 -2.94 -3.90
C SER A 116 -20.85 -4.42 -4.23
N GLY A 117 -19.79 -5.04 -4.76
CA GLY A 117 -19.77 -6.45 -5.11
C GLY A 117 -18.68 -6.80 -6.14
N HIS A 118 -18.42 -8.09 -6.26
CA HIS A 118 -17.43 -8.60 -7.21
C HIS A 118 -18.01 -8.65 -8.63
N ALA A 119 -17.41 -7.87 -9.53
CA ALA A 119 -17.82 -7.80 -10.93
C ALA A 119 -16.99 -8.73 -11.81
N SER A 120 -17.67 -9.45 -12.71
CA SER A 120 -17.06 -10.29 -13.75
C SER A 120 -17.77 -10.10 -15.09
N LEU A 121 -17.03 -10.27 -16.19
CA LEU A 121 -17.58 -10.21 -17.54
C LEU A 121 -18.22 -11.54 -17.93
N LYS A 122 -19.44 -11.50 -18.46
CA LYS A 122 -20.11 -12.65 -19.07
C LYS A 122 -19.88 -12.66 -20.59
N ASP A 123 -19.91 -11.47 -21.17
CA ASP A 123 -19.65 -11.22 -22.58
C ASP A 123 -19.14 -9.77 -22.75
N PRO A 124 -18.86 -9.27 -23.97
CA PRO A 124 -18.32 -7.92 -24.20
C PRO A 124 -19.17 -6.75 -23.65
N HIS A 125 -20.44 -6.98 -23.33
CA HIS A 125 -21.37 -5.95 -22.89
C HIS A 125 -22.13 -6.29 -21.61
N THR A 126 -21.96 -7.50 -21.05
CA THR A 126 -22.70 -7.97 -19.88
C THR A 126 -21.77 -8.15 -18.67
N ILE A 127 -22.10 -7.49 -17.58
CA ILE A 127 -21.37 -7.53 -16.32
C ILE A 127 -22.25 -8.23 -15.27
N GLN A 128 -21.69 -9.26 -14.64
CA GLN A 128 -22.25 -9.90 -13.46
C GLN A 128 -21.61 -9.27 -12.22
N ILE A 129 -22.40 -8.75 -11.31
CA ILE A 129 -21.98 -8.21 -10.02
C ILE A 129 -22.71 -9.01 -8.94
N ASP A 130 -22.01 -9.97 -8.33
CA ASP A 130 -22.61 -10.98 -7.43
C ASP A 130 -23.91 -11.56 -8.04
N ASN A 131 -25.08 -11.21 -7.53
CA ASN A 131 -26.38 -11.70 -8.03
C ASN A 131 -27.06 -10.73 -9.02
N THR A 132 -26.45 -9.60 -9.34
CA THR A 132 -26.99 -8.59 -10.25
C THR A 132 -26.33 -8.68 -11.61
N VAL A 133 -27.12 -8.57 -12.67
CA VAL A 133 -26.61 -8.49 -14.05
C VAL A 133 -26.97 -7.12 -14.63
N VAL A 134 -26.01 -6.47 -15.24
CA VAL A 134 -26.17 -5.19 -15.93
C VAL A 134 -25.47 -5.23 -17.29
N THR A 135 -25.90 -4.36 -18.21
CA THR A 135 -25.34 -4.24 -19.53
C THR A 135 -24.75 -2.84 -19.77
N ALA A 136 -23.67 -2.76 -20.57
CA ALA A 136 -23.03 -1.50 -20.91
C ALA A 136 -22.52 -1.46 -22.35
N ASP A 137 -22.62 -0.30 -22.99
CA ASP A 137 -22.04 -0.09 -24.33
C ASP A 137 -20.51 -0.18 -24.27
N LYS A 138 -19.90 0.46 -23.27
CA LYS A 138 -18.43 0.46 -23.05
C LYS A 138 -18.09 0.06 -21.62
N ILE A 139 -17.07 -0.78 -21.47
CA ILE A 139 -16.61 -1.28 -20.18
C ILE A 139 -15.14 -0.93 -19.99
N LEU A 140 -14.81 -0.29 -18.86
CA LEU A 140 -13.44 -0.10 -18.39
C LEU A 140 -13.11 -1.13 -17.33
N ILE A 141 -12.02 -1.87 -17.53
CA ILE A 141 -11.41 -2.74 -16.52
C ILE A 141 -10.35 -1.92 -15.80
N ALA A 142 -10.62 -1.55 -14.55
CA ALA A 142 -9.75 -0.72 -13.69
C ALA A 142 -9.47 -1.41 -12.34
N THR A 143 -9.25 -2.72 -12.36
CA THR A 143 -9.15 -3.59 -11.19
C THR A 143 -7.84 -3.44 -10.40
N GLY A 144 -6.89 -2.67 -10.90
CA GLY A 144 -5.60 -2.46 -10.23
C GLY A 144 -4.71 -3.70 -10.22
N GLY A 145 -3.89 -3.82 -9.17
CA GLY A 145 -2.98 -4.94 -8.96
C GLY A 145 -3.03 -5.41 -7.50
N THR A 146 -2.54 -6.61 -7.27
CA THR A 146 -2.39 -7.21 -5.94
C THR A 146 -0.93 -7.59 -5.72
N PRO A 147 -0.34 -7.32 -4.55
CA PRO A 147 0.99 -7.79 -4.21
C PRO A 147 1.09 -9.31 -4.33
N ARG A 148 2.20 -9.78 -4.87
CA ARG A 148 2.47 -11.21 -5.02
C ARG A 148 3.41 -11.67 -3.92
N LYS A 149 3.04 -12.70 -3.17
CA LYS A 149 3.95 -13.37 -2.23
C LYS A 149 4.99 -14.20 -2.97
N ASP A 150 6.17 -14.28 -2.41
CA ASP A 150 7.23 -15.14 -2.90
C ASP A 150 6.87 -16.63 -2.80
N MET A 151 7.40 -17.46 -3.71
CA MET A 151 7.20 -18.91 -3.69
C MET A 151 8.43 -19.60 -3.06
N ILE A 152 8.65 -19.33 -1.77
CA ILE A 152 9.73 -19.91 -0.96
C ILE A 152 9.15 -20.68 0.23
N PRO A 153 9.88 -21.64 0.82
CA PRO A 153 9.46 -22.29 2.05
C PRO A 153 9.23 -21.27 3.18
N GLY A 154 8.06 -21.29 3.83
CA GLY A 154 7.69 -20.38 4.91
C GLY A 154 7.17 -19.01 4.44
N ALA A 155 6.86 -18.84 3.14
CA ALA A 155 6.29 -17.59 2.61
C ALA A 155 4.97 -17.18 3.26
N GLU A 156 4.23 -18.12 3.85
CA GLU A 156 3.02 -17.85 4.62
C GLU A 156 3.26 -16.97 5.86
N HIS A 157 4.49 -16.89 6.34
CA HIS A 157 4.90 -16.04 7.47
C HIS A 157 5.34 -14.66 7.05
N THR A 158 5.42 -14.37 5.75
CA THR A 158 5.73 -13.02 5.24
C THR A 158 4.46 -12.20 5.03
N LEU A 159 4.61 -10.90 5.10
CA LEU A 159 3.57 -9.91 4.87
C LEU A 159 3.83 -9.18 3.55
N THR A 160 2.76 -8.77 2.89
CA THR A 160 2.81 -7.86 1.74
C THR A 160 2.71 -6.41 2.18
N SER A 161 2.93 -5.47 1.26
CA SER A 161 2.73 -4.04 1.52
C SER A 161 1.30 -3.71 1.98
N ASP A 162 0.29 -4.45 1.50
CA ASP A 162 -1.10 -4.26 1.93
C ASP A 162 -1.29 -4.63 3.41
N ASP A 163 -0.68 -5.73 3.85
CA ASP A 163 -0.79 -6.24 5.22
C ASP A 163 -0.15 -5.29 6.25
N ILE A 164 0.93 -4.61 5.88
CA ILE A 164 1.70 -3.70 6.74
C ILE A 164 0.82 -2.59 7.32
N PHE A 165 -0.13 -2.07 6.55
CA PHE A 165 -1.02 -1.00 7.02
C PHE A 165 -2.00 -1.44 8.11
N HIS A 166 -2.15 -2.76 8.34
CA HIS A 166 -3.09 -3.35 9.30
C HIS A 166 -2.41 -4.04 10.49
N LEU A 167 -1.11 -3.83 10.68
CA LEU A 167 -0.37 -4.39 11.81
C LEU A 167 -0.96 -3.95 13.15
N LYS A 168 -1.31 -4.91 13.99
CA LYS A 168 -1.88 -4.65 15.32
C LYS A 168 -0.85 -4.26 16.37
N LYS A 169 0.40 -4.65 16.16
CA LYS A 169 1.56 -4.35 17.03
C LYS A 169 2.67 -3.76 16.16
N GLN A 170 3.36 -2.77 16.69
CA GLN A 170 4.57 -2.25 16.05
C GLN A 170 5.64 -3.34 16.04
N PRO A 171 6.29 -3.63 14.91
CA PRO A 171 7.43 -4.54 14.87
C PRO A 171 8.57 -4.06 15.78
N GLU A 172 9.18 -4.96 16.51
CA GLU A 172 10.43 -4.68 17.24
C GLU A 172 11.61 -4.75 16.28
N HIS A 173 11.61 -5.77 15.39
CA HIS A 173 12.57 -5.90 14.29
C HIS A 173 11.87 -6.33 13.02
N ILE A 174 11.84 -5.47 12.02
CA ILE A 174 11.30 -5.77 10.70
C ILE A 174 12.43 -6.03 9.69
N LEU A 175 12.31 -7.15 8.96
CA LEU A 175 13.12 -7.44 7.77
C LEU A 175 12.31 -7.09 6.52
N ILE A 176 12.85 -6.24 5.67
CA ILE A 176 12.21 -5.79 4.43
C ILE A 176 12.97 -6.38 3.24
N ILE A 177 12.26 -7.09 2.38
CA ILE A 177 12.79 -7.71 1.18
C ILE A 177 12.40 -6.86 -0.03
N GLY A 178 13.37 -6.33 -0.72
CA GLY A 178 13.17 -5.53 -1.92
C GLY A 178 14.08 -4.33 -2.02
N GLY A 179 14.19 -3.77 -3.23
CA GLY A 179 15.01 -2.59 -3.51
C GLY A 179 14.26 -1.53 -4.30
N GLY A 180 12.93 -1.61 -4.33
CA GLY A 180 12.07 -0.57 -4.90
C GLY A 180 11.79 0.55 -3.90
N TYR A 181 11.15 1.62 -4.38
CA TYR A 181 10.81 2.77 -3.53
C TYR A 181 9.91 2.39 -2.34
N VAL A 182 9.03 1.40 -2.49
CA VAL A 182 8.17 0.92 -1.39
C VAL A 182 8.99 0.36 -0.24
N ALA A 183 9.99 -0.48 -0.54
CA ALA A 183 10.88 -1.06 0.47
C ALA A 183 11.68 0.02 1.21
N VAL A 184 12.24 0.97 0.47
CA VAL A 184 13.03 2.08 1.03
C VAL A 184 12.17 2.99 1.91
N GLU A 185 10.95 3.32 1.46
CA GLU A 185 10.01 4.13 2.24
C GLU A 185 9.60 3.43 3.54
N PHE A 186 9.27 2.13 3.52
CA PHE A 186 8.95 1.40 4.73
C PHE A 186 10.16 1.24 5.67
N ALA A 187 11.37 1.08 5.12
CA ALA A 187 12.58 1.06 5.94
C ALA A 187 12.74 2.36 6.74
N HIS A 188 12.57 3.51 6.09
CA HIS A 188 12.59 4.82 6.76
C HIS A 188 11.45 4.95 7.78
N ILE A 189 10.23 4.58 7.40
CA ILE A 189 9.05 4.70 8.28
C ILE A 189 9.22 3.90 9.56
N PHE A 190 9.52 2.61 9.47
CA PHE A 190 9.66 1.78 10.66
C PHE A 190 10.86 2.16 11.51
N HIS A 191 11.97 2.55 10.88
CA HIS A 191 13.12 3.07 11.59
C HIS A 191 12.78 4.35 12.36
N GLY A 192 12.15 5.33 11.71
CA GLY A 192 11.73 6.59 12.35
C GLY A 192 10.69 6.38 13.46
N MET A 193 9.88 5.33 13.38
CA MET A 193 8.96 4.94 14.46
C MET A 193 9.63 4.16 15.59
N GLY A 194 10.94 3.84 15.49
CA GLY A 194 11.72 3.20 16.54
C GLY A 194 11.88 1.68 16.43
N SER A 195 11.47 1.07 15.33
CA SER A 195 11.75 -0.35 15.04
C SER A 195 13.19 -0.54 14.59
N LYS A 196 13.82 -1.66 14.94
CA LYS A 196 15.02 -2.11 14.26
C LYS A 196 14.66 -2.53 12.84
N VAL A 197 15.45 -2.10 11.85
CA VAL A 197 15.17 -2.38 10.44
C VAL A 197 16.36 -3.03 9.78
N SER A 198 16.12 -4.16 9.10
CA SER A 198 17.03 -4.76 8.13
C SER A 198 16.38 -4.70 6.75
N LEU A 199 17.11 -4.27 5.73
CA LEU A 199 16.66 -4.25 4.34
C LEU A 199 17.55 -5.16 3.52
N CYS A 200 16.96 -6.12 2.82
CA CYS A 200 17.66 -7.06 1.95
C CYS A 200 17.23 -6.83 0.50
N TYR A 201 18.22 -6.73 -0.38
CA TYR A 201 17.99 -6.59 -1.81
C TYR A 201 18.94 -7.48 -2.62
N ARG A 202 18.37 -8.17 -3.62
CA ARG A 202 19.11 -9.10 -4.48
C ARG A 202 20.15 -8.43 -5.41
N GLY A 203 20.02 -7.14 -5.67
CA GLY A 203 20.97 -6.36 -6.47
C GLY A 203 22.03 -5.70 -5.60
N ASP A 204 22.95 -5.03 -6.23
CA ASP A 204 24.10 -4.32 -5.65
C ASP A 204 23.72 -3.00 -4.97
N LEU A 205 22.65 -2.35 -5.45
CA LEU A 205 22.14 -1.08 -4.92
C LEU A 205 20.65 -0.91 -5.23
N PHE A 206 19.85 -0.51 -4.25
CA PHE A 206 18.42 -0.32 -4.39
C PHE A 206 18.04 0.84 -5.35
N LEU A 207 16.74 1.05 -5.60
CA LEU A 207 16.18 2.10 -6.48
C LEU A 207 16.74 2.04 -7.92
N ARG A 208 16.80 0.83 -8.49
CA ARG A 208 17.24 0.64 -9.88
C ARG A 208 16.46 1.57 -10.83
N GLY A 209 17.20 2.34 -11.65
CA GLY A 209 16.65 3.29 -12.60
C GLY A 209 16.57 4.73 -12.08
N PHE A 210 16.91 4.97 -10.82
CA PHE A 210 17.18 6.30 -10.30
C PHE A 210 18.65 6.67 -10.55
N ASP A 211 18.97 7.94 -10.40
CA ASP A 211 20.33 8.48 -10.50
C ASP A 211 21.26 7.85 -9.46
N ASP A 212 22.46 7.47 -9.87
CA ASP A 212 23.38 6.70 -9.02
C ASP A 212 23.89 7.52 -7.83
N ASP A 213 24.12 8.85 -7.98
CA ASP A 213 24.55 9.71 -6.88
C ASP A 213 23.48 9.77 -5.78
N ILE A 214 22.20 9.83 -6.19
CA ILE A 214 21.07 9.80 -5.24
C ILE A 214 21.03 8.45 -4.51
N ARG A 215 21.19 7.35 -5.23
CA ARG A 215 21.13 5.99 -4.67
C ARG A 215 22.26 5.74 -3.66
N GLU A 216 23.49 6.13 -4.01
CA GLU A 216 24.65 5.98 -3.11
C GLU A 216 24.53 6.89 -1.88
N THR A 217 24.17 8.16 -2.07
CA THR A 217 23.95 9.10 -0.96
C THR A 217 22.89 8.57 0.00
N LEU A 218 21.77 8.07 -0.52
CA LEU A 218 20.69 7.52 0.31
C LEU A 218 21.17 6.28 1.09
N LYS A 219 21.94 5.39 0.46
CA LYS A 219 22.54 4.23 1.13
C LYS A 219 23.43 4.66 2.31
N GLU A 220 24.29 5.65 2.09
CA GLU A 220 25.16 6.16 3.14
C GLU A 220 24.38 6.73 4.31
N GLU A 221 23.34 7.52 4.03
CA GLU A 221 22.47 8.11 5.06
C GLU A 221 21.68 7.04 5.83
N MET A 222 21.14 6.03 5.14
CA MET A 222 20.45 4.91 5.81
C MET A 222 21.39 4.13 6.73
N ILE A 223 22.65 3.88 6.33
CA ILE A 223 23.65 3.23 7.17
C ILE A 223 23.99 4.12 8.39
N LYS A 224 24.19 5.41 8.19
CA LYS A 224 24.46 6.37 9.30
C LYS A 224 23.32 6.40 10.33
N GLN A 225 22.08 6.23 9.88
CA GLN A 225 20.93 6.14 10.76
C GLN A 225 20.82 4.79 11.48
N GLY A 226 21.58 3.78 11.07
CA GLY A 226 21.59 2.46 11.72
C GLY A 226 20.65 1.43 11.07
N ILE A 227 20.18 1.66 9.87
CA ILE A 227 19.43 0.66 9.09
C ILE A 227 20.45 -0.38 8.57
N ASP A 228 20.18 -1.67 8.83
CA ASP A 228 21.05 -2.77 8.43
C ASP A 228 20.76 -3.17 6.97
N LEU A 229 21.69 -2.87 6.06
CA LEU A 229 21.53 -3.09 4.62
C LEU A 229 22.27 -4.34 4.14
N HIS A 230 21.58 -5.25 3.47
CA HIS A 230 22.10 -6.47 2.88
C HIS A 230 21.90 -6.45 1.35
N PHE A 231 22.96 -6.22 0.61
CA PHE A 231 22.93 -6.28 -0.85
C PHE A 231 23.42 -7.63 -1.40
N ASN A 232 23.13 -7.90 -2.68
CA ASN A 232 23.44 -9.17 -3.35
C ASN A 232 22.88 -10.38 -2.59
N CYS A 233 21.71 -10.22 -1.99
CA CYS A 233 21.11 -11.15 -1.07
C CYS A 233 19.60 -11.20 -1.29
N ASP A 234 18.99 -12.38 -1.21
CA ASP A 234 17.56 -12.59 -1.32
C ASP A 234 17.06 -13.50 -0.20
N LEU A 235 15.77 -13.51 0.05
CA LEU A 235 15.13 -14.41 1.02
C LEU A 235 15.03 -15.82 0.41
N ALA A 236 15.61 -16.80 1.07
CA ALA A 236 15.61 -18.20 0.62
C ALA A 236 14.56 -19.07 1.35
N GLY A 237 14.13 -18.65 2.53
CA GLY A 237 13.09 -19.33 3.29
C GLY A 237 12.92 -18.71 4.66
N VAL A 238 11.79 -19.03 5.31
CA VAL A 238 11.44 -18.56 6.65
C VAL A 238 11.06 -19.75 7.51
N GLU A 239 11.59 -19.77 8.72
CA GLU A 239 11.16 -20.70 9.77
C GLU A 239 10.57 -19.87 10.91
N LYS A 240 9.49 -20.38 11.50
CA LYS A 240 8.86 -19.73 12.65
C LYS A 240 9.16 -20.52 13.91
N ASP A 241 9.75 -19.87 14.90
CA ASP A 241 9.92 -20.40 16.25
C ASP A 241 9.19 -19.50 17.24
N LYS A 242 8.00 -19.93 17.68
CA LYS A 242 7.08 -19.17 18.56
C LYS A 242 6.72 -17.81 17.94
N ASP A 243 7.20 -16.73 18.54
CA ASP A 243 6.94 -15.36 18.08
C ASP A 243 8.08 -14.78 17.22
N THR A 244 9.13 -15.58 17.00
CA THR A 244 10.32 -15.18 16.21
C THR A 244 10.29 -15.82 14.83
N LEU A 245 10.70 -15.08 13.83
CA LEU A 245 10.93 -15.53 12.47
C LEU A 245 12.42 -15.62 12.19
N LEU A 246 12.88 -16.75 11.69
CA LEU A 246 14.25 -16.99 11.26
C LEU A 246 14.28 -16.93 9.73
N ALA A 247 14.66 -15.77 9.19
CA ALA A 247 14.77 -15.54 7.76
C ALA A 247 16.13 -16.07 7.25
N ARG A 248 16.10 -17.16 6.48
CA ARG A 248 17.29 -17.69 5.82
C ARG A 248 17.54 -16.94 4.52
N MET A 249 18.72 -16.37 4.41
CA MET A 249 19.12 -15.57 3.27
C MET A 249 19.91 -16.41 2.26
N SER A 250 19.85 -16.05 0.98
CA SER A 250 20.61 -16.72 -0.10
C SER A 250 22.13 -16.66 0.11
N SER A 251 22.62 -15.71 0.90
CA SER A 251 24.03 -15.61 1.32
C SER A 251 24.45 -16.64 2.38
N GLY A 252 23.53 -17.45 2.89
CA GLY A 252 23.75 -18.37 4.01
C GLY A 252 23.60 -17.75 5.40
N LYS A 253 23.42 -16.43 5.50
CA LYS A 253 23.13 -15.76 6.77
C LYS A 253 21.68 -16.02 7.20
N THR A 254 21.43 -15.96 8.50
CA THR A 254 20.06 -15.93 9.07
C THR A 254 19.84 -14.60 9.75
N VAL A 255 18.68 -14.00 9.50
CA VAL A 255 18.20 -12.79 10.18
C VAL A 255 17.06 -13.20 11.09
N GLU A 256 17.18 -12.87 12.38
CA GLU A 256 16.12 -13.05 13.37
C GLU A 256 15.29 -11.76 13.44
N CYS A 257 13.97 -11.89 13.31
CA CYS A 257 13.04 -10.76 13.32
C CYS A 257 11.65 -11.21 13.80
N ASP A 258 10.73 -10.28 14.01
CA ASP A 258 9.32 -10.59 14.32
C ASP A 258 8.39 -10.33 13.14
N THR A 259 8.85 -9.60 12.14
CA THR A 259 8.05 -9.23 10.97
C THR A 259 8.91 -9.26 9.70
N ILE A 260 8.37 -9.83 8.63
CA ILE A 260 9.01 -9.83 7.31
C ILE A 260 8.03 -9.24 6.30
N LEU A 261 8.46 -8.16 5.63
CA LEU A 261 7.79 -7.57 4.47
C LEU A 261 8.50 -8.04 3.19
N SER A 262 7.77 -8.72 2.28
CA SER A 262 8.30 -9.19 1.00
C SER A 262 7.33 -8.94 -0.17
#